data_f23dcee060b7dab51833d189f47cfc93
#
_entry.id   f23dcee060b7dab51833d189f47cfc93
#
_cell.length_a   1.000
_cell.length_b   1.000
_cell.length_c   1.000
_cell.angle_alpha   90.00
_cell.angle_beta   90.00
_cell.angle_gamma   90.00
#
_symmetry.space_group_name_H-M   'P 1'
#
loop_
_entity.id
_entity.type
_entity.pdbx_description
1 polymer ?
#
loop_
_entity_poly.entity_id
_entity_poly.type
_entity_poly.pdbx_seq_one_letter_code
_entity_poly.pdbx_strand_id
1 'polypeptide(L)'
;MMTKDDYQHFVCIVAGDKPEDLMKSYDKNIPDIPYVVYKYKDVEKIKKTYIEIYEQMLLNTTFIGEKQNIQEIIDDINEISNDEFFERLCEEDDNYWFDEKTGDIMSDENKNGKWSSYKLGKSFSIPFLTNDGREVFQALKKDIDWNKIHLSGAKVYERVWEMCMEDSVPNDEHEKVLFDNMKDKVTYFKKFENKENYVTSNTAFWGYAFVSDITGWLDAESEENQFTWMSNFYDIFIKNLPENTLLTIYECRK
;
A
#
# COMPACT_ATOMS: atom_id res chain seq x y z
N MET A 1 2.22 -9.18 -13.40
CA MET A 1 1.78 -9.55 -12.04
C MET A 1 2.82 -8.96 -11.11
N MET A 2 2.50 -7.93 -10.34
CA MET A 2 3.45 -7.34 -9.39
C MET A 2 3.69 -8.35 -8.28
N THR A 3 4.94 -8.58 -7.93
CA THR A 3 5.32 -9.49 -6.85
C THR A 3 5.10 -8.83 -5.49
N LYS A 4 5.06 -9.60 -4.41
CA LYS A 4 4.89 -9.09 -3.04
C LYS A 4 5.96 -8.05 -2.66
N ASP A 5 7.14 -8.09 -3.32
CA ASP A 5 8.26 -7.15 -3.13
C ASP A 5 8.06 -5.80 -3.83
N ASP A 6 7.15 -5.71 -4.82
CA ASP A 6 6.86 -4.47 -5.54
C ASP A 6 6.09 -3.45 -4.68
N TYR A 7 5.48 -3.87 -3.56
CA TYR A 7 4.77 -3.01 -2.61
C TYR A 7 5.64 -2.46 -1.47
N GLN A 8 6.95 -2.66 -1.52
CA GLN A 8 7.85 -2.16 -0.47
C GLN A 8 7.97 -0.62 -0.46
N HIS A 9 7.66 0.04 -1.57
CA HIS A 9 7.76 1.49 -1.72
C HIS A 9 6.42 2.09 -2.12
N PHE A 10 6.02 3.16 -1.44
CA PHE A 10 4.77 3.83 -1.74
C PHE A 10 4.84 5.34 -1.44
N VAL A 11 3.92 6.10 -2.03
CA VAL A 11 3.78 7.55 -1.82
C VAL A 11 2.69 7.80 -0.79
N CYS A 12 3.01 8.57 0.24
CA CYS A 12 2.07 9.07 1.25
C CYS A 12 1.92 10.58 1.11
N ILE A 13 0.68 11.05 1.01
CA ILE A 13 0.35 12.47 1.04
C ILE A 13 -0.09 12.83 2.46
N VAL A 14 0.58 13.79 3.06
CA VAL A 14 0.29 14.26 4.42
C VAL A 14 -0.27 15.68 4.35
N ALA A 15 -1.41 15.91 5.01
CA ALA A 15 -2.07 17.20 5.11
C ALA A 15 -2.07 17.68 6.56
N GLY A 16 -1.30 18.73 6.85
CA GLY A 16 -1.20 19.32 8.21
C GLY A 16 0.08 20.10 8.43
N ASP A 17 0.07 20.97 9.44
CA ASP A 17 1.19 21.90 9.73
C ASP A 17 2.44 21.20 10.25
N LYS A 18 2.30 19.99 10.80
CA LYS A 18 3.39 19.17 11.36
C LYS A 18 3.41 17.77 10.72
N PRO A 19 3.75 17.69 9.44
CA PRO A 19 3.66 16.42 8.71
C PRO A 19 4.55 15.32 9.30
N GLU A 20 5.70 15.66 9.86
CA GLU A 20 6.60 14.69 10.50
C GLU A 20 6.00 14.10 11.80
N ASP A 21 5.31 14.92 12.60
CA ASP A 21 4.66 14.43 13.82
C ASP A 21 3.49 13.48 13.48
N LEU A 22 2.74 13.79 12.42
CA LEU A 22 1.70 12.92 11.90
C LEU A 22 2.26 11.57 11.43
N MET A 23 3.39 11.59 10.73
CA MET A 23 4.04 10.38 10.24
C MET A 23 4.55 9.50 11.38
N LYS A 24 5.13 10.06 12.45
CA LYS A 24 5.69 9.29 13.58
C LYS A 24 4.72 8.29 14.18
N SER A 25 3.43 8.60 14.22
CA SER A 25 2.41 7.71 14.77
C SER A 25 2.29 6.38 14.04
N TYR A 26 2.82 6.30 12.82
CA TYR A 26 2.74 5.13 11.93
C TYR A 26 4.12 4.51 11.66
N ASP A 27 5.14 4.90 12.42
CA ASP A 27 6.49 4.32 12.33
C ASP A 27 6.54 2.97 13.05
N LYS A 28 6.84 1.90 12.31
CA LYS A 28 7.01 0.55 12.86
C LYS A 28 8.17 0.46 13.87
N ASN A 29 9.17 1.34 13.73
CA ASN A 29 10.35 1.32 14.60
C ASN A 29 10.15 2.06 15.93
N ILE A 30 9.01 2.75 16.12
CA ILE A 30 8.68 3.39 17.39
C ILE A 30 7.86 2.39 18.21
N PRO A 31 8.42 1.83 19.29
CA PRO A 31 7.74 0.83 20.08
C PRO A 31 6.49 1.41 20.77
N ASP A 32 5.44 0.59 20.82
CA ASP A 32 4.24 0.86 21.61
C ASP A 32 4.43 0.38 23.06
N ILE A 33 3.44 0.59 23.91
CA ILE A 33 3.40 -0.04 25.22
C ILE A 33 3.27 -1.55 25.03
N PRO A 34 4.13 -2.39 25.68
CA PRO A 34 4.06 -3.83 25.54
C PRO A 34 2.65 -4.39 25.75
N TYR A 35 2.23 -5.27 24.87
CA TYR A 35 0.92 -5.90 24.91
C TYR A 35 1.00 -7.40 24.63
N VAL A 36 -0.01 -8.12 25.08
CA VAL A 36 -0.13 -9.56 24.83
C VAL A 36 -0.59 -9.79 23.39
N VAL A 37 0.20 -10.53 22.61
CA VAL A 37 -0.14 -11.00 21.26
C VAL A 37 -0.94 -12.31 21.37
N TYR A 38 -0.37 -13.31 22.07
CA TYR A 38 -1.00 -14.60 22.30
C TYR A 38 -0.93 -14.98 23.77
N LYS A 39 -2.03 -15.50 24.30
CA LYS A 39 -2.07 -16.04 25.67
C LYS A 39 -1.78 -17.54 25.64
N TYR A 40 -0.84 -17.99 26.46
CA TYR A 40 -0.52 -19.41 26.56
C TYR A 40 -1.74 -20.30 26.86
N LYS A 41 -2.64 -19.86 27.72
CA LYS A 41 -3.88 -20.59 28.05
C LYS A 41 -4.81 -20.83 26.84
N ASP A 42 -4.66 -20.07 25.77
CA ASP A 42 -5.47 -20.15 24.56
C ASP A 42 -4.76 -20.93 23.43
N VAL A 43 -3.58 -21.54 23.71
CA VAL A 43 -2.71 -22.19 22.71
C VAL A 43 -3.42 -23.26 21.89
N GLU A 44 -4.26 -24.09 22.50
CA GLU A 44 -5.03 -25.11 21.76
C GLU A 44 -5.99 -24.49 20.75
N LYS A 45 -6.64 -23.39 21.14
CA LYS A 45 -7.55 -22.66 20.25
C LYS A 45 -6.77 -21.98 19.12
N ILE A 46 -5.63 -21.38 19.43
CA ILE A 46 -4.74 -20.74 18.44
C ILE A 46 -4.27 -21.79 17.44
N LYS A 47 -3.75 -22.92 17.91
CA LYS A 47 -3.30 -24.05 17.08
C LYS A 47 -4.39 -24.54 16.14
N LYS A 48 -5.61 -24.72 16.65
CA LYS A 48 -6.77 -25.08 15.83
C LYS A 48 -7.08 -24.04 14.76
N THR A 49 -7.03 -22.74 15.11
CA THR A 49 -7.27 -21.66 14.13
C THR A 49 -6.22 -21.67 13.02
N TYR A 50 -4.95 -21.92 13.33
CA TYR A 50 -3.89 -22.04 12.32
C TYR A 50 -4.17 -23.20 11.36
N ILE A 51 -4.55 -24.36 11.88
CA ILE A 51 -4.94 -25.53 11.06
C ILE A 51 -6.10 -25.16 10.13
N GLU A 52 -7.16 -24.54 10.65
CA GLU A 52 -8.33 -24.12 9.87
C GLU A 52 -7.94 -23.15 8.74
N ILE A 53 -7.00 -22.23 8.98
CA ILE A 53 -6.48 -21.31 7.95
C ILE A 53 -5.76 -22.09 6.85
N TYR A 54 -4.85 -23.01 7.20
CA TYR A 54 -4.12 -23.81 6.21
C TYR A 54 -5.05 -24.77 5.45
N GLU A 55 -6.07 -25.34 6.09
CA GLU A 55 -7.12 -26.13 5.41
C GLU A 55 -7.87 -25.29 4.37
N GLN A 56 -8.21 -24.03 4.67
CA GLN A 56 -8.82 -23.13 3.71
C GLN A 56 -7.87 -22.78 2.55
N MET A 57 -6.58 -22.59 2.83
CA MET A 57 -5.57 -22.39 1.78
C MET A 57 -5.45 -23.62 0.90
N LEU A 58 -5.47 -24.84 1.48
CA LEU A 58 -5.42 -26.10 0.75
C LEU A 58 -6.60 -26.27 -0.23
N LEU A 59 -7.80 -25.84 0.18
CA LEU A 59 -9.00 -25.87 -0.65
C LEU A 59 -8.93 -24.90 -1.83
N ASN A 60 -8.30 -23.75 -1.63
CA ASN A 60 -8.25 -22.66 -2.62
C ASN A 60 -7.06 -22.77 -3.57
N THR A 61 -6.02 -23.54 -3.23
CA THR A 61 -4.84 -23.68 -4.10
C THR A 61 -5.06 -24.70 -5.20
N THR A 62 -4.56 -24.41 -6.40
CA THR A 62 -4.69 -25.29 -7.59
C THR A 62 -3.39 -26.03 -7.91
N PHE A 63 -2.26 -25.62 -7.36
CA PHE A 63 -0.93 -26.18 -7.63
C PHE A 63 -0.62 -27.37 -6.72
N ILE A 64 -0.30 -28.52 -7.34
CA ILE A 64 -0.06 -29.78 -6.61
C ILE A 64 1.09 -29.65 -5.60
N GLY A 65 2.20 -29.00 -5.97
CA GLY A 65 3.35 -28.80 -5.08
C GLY A 65 3.02 -27.94 -3.85
N GLU A 66 2.23 -26.89 -4.00
CA GLU A 66 1.74 -26.07 -2.90
C GLU A 66 0.81 -26.85 -1.98
N LYS A 67 -0.06 -27.70 -2.55
CA LYS A 67 -0.94 -28.58 -1.76
C LYS A 67 -0.16 -29.51 -0.85
N GLN A 68 0.91 -30.11 -1.37
CA GLN A 68 1.78 -30.99 -0.59
C GLN A 68 2.45 -30.22 0.57
N ASN A 69 3.02 -29.05 0.29
CA ASN A 69 3.64 -28.23 1.31
C ASN A 69 2.64 -27.80 2.41
N ILE A 70 1.44 -27.37 2.01
CA ILE A 70 0.39 -26.97 2.97
C ILE A 70 -0.04 -28.16 3.82
N GLN A 71 -0.19 -29.34 3.22
CA GLN A 71 -0.54 -30.55 3.97
C GLN A 71 0.56 -30.94 4.97
N GLU A 72 1.84 -30.87 4.57
CA GLU A 72 2.97 -31.12 5.49
C GLU A 72 2.98 -30.15 6.68
N ILE A 73 2.63 -28.86 6.47
CA ILE A 73 2.49 -27.89 7.55
C ILE A 73 1.35 -28.26 8.49
N ILE A 74 0.19 -28.66 7.96
CA ILE A 74 -0.96 -29.10 8.77
C ILE A 74 -0.60 -30.32 9.63
N ASP A 75 0.07 -31.31 9.02
CA ASP A 75 0.48 -32.53 9.69
C ASP A 75 1.50 -32.23 10.80
N ASP A 76 2.52 -31.40 10.52
CA ASP A 76 3.51 -30.96 11.48
C ASP A 76 2.87 -30.21 12.66
N ILE A 77 1.98 -29.23 12.40
CA ILE A 77 1.26 -28.53 13.47
C ILE A 77 0.44 -29.52 14.33
N ASN A 78 -0.18 -30.54 13.75
CA ASN A 78 -0.94 -31.54 14.50
C ASN A 78 -0.06 -32.42 15.41
N GLU A 79 1.17 -32.74 14.97
CA GLU A 79 2.07 -33.66 15.66
C GLU A 79 2.83 -33.01 16.84
N ILE A 80 3.16 -31.72 16.74
CA ILE A 80 3.93 -31.03 17.78
C ILE A 80 3.10 -30.77 19.06
N SER A 81 3.77 -30.63 20.19
CA SER A 81 3.12 -30.28 21.47
C SER A 81 2.62 -28.82 21.46
N ASN A 82 1.76 -28.48 22.43
CA ASN A 82 1.31 -27.10 22.60
C ASN A 82 2.47 -26.16 22.95
N ASP A 83 3.42 -26.61 23.75
CA ASP A 83 4.59 -25.85 24.16
C ASP A 83 5.48 -25.55 22.93
N GLU A 84 5.79 -26.57 22.12
CA GLU A 84 6.59 -26.42 20.92
C GLU A 84 5.90 -25.52 19.88
N PHE A 85 4.59 -25.68 19.70
CA PHE A 85 3.83 -24.80 18.82
C PHE A 85 3.90 -23.34 19.28
N PHE A 86 3.79 -23.11 20.60
CA PHE A 86 3.82 -21.76 21.15
C PHE A 86 5.22 -21.13 21.10
N GLU A 87 6.28 -21.95 21.26
CA GLU A 87 7.66 -21.51 21.02
C GLU A 87 7.87 -21.06 19.57
N ARG A 88 7.40 -21.85 18.60
CA ARG A 88 7.47 -21.49 17.16
C ARG A 88 6.72 -20.21 16.85
N LEU A 89 5.54 -19.99 17.45
CA LEU A 89 4.81 -18.72 17.29
C LEU A 89 5.61 -17.52 17.80
N CYS A 90 6.37 -17.67 18.87
CA CYS A 90 7.24 -16.61 19.37
C CYS A 90 8.41 -16.34 18.44
N GLU A 91 8.91 -17.34 17.71
CA GLU A 91 10.01 -17.25 16.76
C GLU A 91 9.57 -16.69 15.39
N GLU A 92 8.25 -16.62 15.10
CA GLU A 92 7.72 -16.08 13.83
C GLU A 92 8.02 -14.59 13.63
N ASP A 93 8.22 -13.83 14.71
CA ASP A 93 8.49 -12.40 14.64
C ASP A 93 9.58 -12.01 15.64
N ASP A 94 10.62 -11.35 15.17
CA ASP A 94 11.76 -10.90 15.98
C ASP A 94 11.35 -9.91 17.10
N ASN A 95 10.16 -9.32 17.01
CA ASN A 95 9.60 -8.41 18.01
C ASN A 95 8.76 -9.14 19.08
N TYR A 96 8.69 -10.47 19.04
CA TYR A 96 7.97 -11.27 20.03
C TYR A 96 8.90 -11.76 21.12
N TRP A 97 8.40 -11.80 22.37
CA TRP A 97 9.09 -12.40 23.51
C TRP A 97 8.09 -12.99 24.51
N PHE A 98 8.56 -13.88 25.36
CA PHE A 98 7.75 -14.43 26.44
C PHE A 98 7.72 -13.52 27.67
N ASP A 99 6.54 -13.28 28.23
CA ASP A 99 6.42 -12.73 29.58
C ASP A 99 6.83 -13.80 30.59
N GLU A 100 7.85 -13.51 31.41
CA GLU A 100 8.41 -14.47 32.39
C GLU A 100 7.41 -14.94 33.46
N LYS A 101 6.33 -14.19 33.72
CA LYS A 101 5.36 -14.50 34.77
C LYS A 101 4.16 -15.28 34.27
N THR A 102 3.67 -14.94 33.07
CA THR A 102 2.45 -15.52 32.50
C THR A 102 2.73 -16.58 31.44
N GLY A 103 3.92 -16.55 30.84
CA GLY A 103 4.28 -17.35 29.67
C GLY A 103 3.59 -16.88 28.39
N ASP A 104 2.90 -15.75 28.41
CA ASP A 104 2.23 -15.19 27.23
C ASP A 104 3.26 -14.62 26.25
N ILE A 105 2.94 -14.64 24.95
CA ILE A 105 3.75 -13.96 23.91
C ILE A 105 3.37 -12.49 23.89
N MET A 106 4.38 -11.64 24.05
CA MET A 106 4.30 -10.19 24.09
C MET A 106 4.91 -9.56 22.84
N SER A 107 4.49 -8.35 22.53
CA SER A 107 5.15 -7.46 21.57
C SER A 107 5.02 -6.02 22.02
N ASP A 108 5.95 -5.17 21.58
CA ASP A 108 5.87 -3.70 21.67
C ASP A 108 5.85 -3.05 20.28
N GLU A 109 5.66 -3.84 19.23
CA GLU A 109 5.53 -3.31 17.88
C GLU A 109 4.39 -2.29 17.81
N ASN A 110 4.61 -1.17 17.11
CA ASN A 110 3.57 -0.18 16.90
C ASN A 110 2.41 -0.78 16.09
N LYS A 111 1.27 -1.02 16.76
CA LYS A 111 0.04 -1.56 16.12
C LYS A 111 -0.47 -0.72 14.96
N ASN A 112 -0.14 0.58 14.96
CA ASN A 112 -0.48 1.50 13.87
C ASN A 112 0.63 1.59 12.84
N GLY A 113 1.73 0.84 13.00
CA GLY A 113 2.90 0.86 12.14
C GLY A 113 2.53 0.54 10.68
N LYS A 114 2.88 1.45 9.77
CA LYS A 114 2.58 1.36 8.34
C LYS A 114 3.84 1.36 7.48
N TRP A 115 4.95 1.83 8.02
CA TRP A 115 6.22 1.99 7.30
C TRP A 115 7.41 1.81 8.25
N SER A 116 8.54 1.38 7.69
CA SER A 116 9.82 1.22 8.40
C SER A 116 10.80 2.36 8.15
N SER A 117 10.62 3.09 7.05
CA SER A 117 11.38 4.31 6.76
C SER A 117 10.60 5.23 5.83
N TYR A 118 10.85 6.54 5.94
CA TYR A 118 10.29 7.53 5.05
C TYR A 118 11.26 8.67 4.79
N LYS A 119 11.08 9.36 3.69
CA LYS A 119 11.81 10.59 3.34
C LYS A 119 10.90 11.53 2.55
N LEU A 120 11.23 12.81 2.57
CA LEU A 120 10.59 13.77 1.66
C LEU A 120 10.78 13.30 0.21
N GLY A 121 9.73 13.36 -0.60
CA GLY A 121 9.71 12.85 -1.96
C GLY A 121 10.86 13.40 -2.80
N LYS A 122 11.44 12.56 -3.64
CA LYS A 122 12.52 12.93 -4.56
C LYS A 122 12.81 11.88 -5.64
N SER A 123 12.62 10.59 -5.34
CA SER A 123 13.17 9.50 -6.15
C SER A 123 12.17 8.93 -7.14
N PHE A 124 10.93 8.70 -6.71
CA PHE A 124 9.88 8.08 -7.53
C PHE A 124 8.52 8.77 -7.40
N SER A 125 8.37 9.73 -6.48
CA SER A 125 7.14 10.52 -6.34
C SER A 125 7.12 11.69 -7.32
N ILE A 126 5.93 12.02 -7.80
CA ILE A 126 5.70 13.18 -8.65
C ILE A 126 5.60 14.42 -7.76
N PRO A 127 6.42 15.47 -7.97
CA PRO A 127 6.36 16.69 -7.18
C PRO A 127 5.07 17.48 -7.42
N PHE A 128 4.70 18.33 -6.46
CA PHE A 128 3.76 19.40 -6.73
C PHE A 128 4.38 20.41 -7.69
N LEU A 129 3.57 20.88 -8.64
CA LEU A 129 3.91 22.04 -9.43
C LEU A 129 3.24 23.27 -8.81
N THR A 130 4.04 24.27 -8.44
CA THR A 130 3.53 25.50 -7.84
C THR A 130 3.06 26.50 -8.92
N ASN A 131 2.23 27.47 -8.53
CA ASN A 131 1.71 28.52 -9.42
C ASN A 131 2.83 29.36 -10.07
N ASP A 132 4.00 29.44 -9.44
CA ASP A 132 5.20 30.08 -9.98
C ASP A 132 6.10 29.14 -10.80
N GLY A 133 5.67 27.90 -11.03
CA GLY A 133 6.33 26.93 -11.90
C GLY A 133 7.46 26.11 -11.25
N ARG A 134 7.63 26.15 -9.92
CA ARG A 134 8.61 25.32 -9.22
C ARG A 134 8.05 23.94 -8.90
N GLU A 135 8.91 22.95 -8.96
CA GLU A 135 8.63 21.59 -8.49
C GLU A 135 9.07 21.45 -7.03
N VAL A 136 8.13 21.07 -6.15
CA VAL A 136 8.36 20.94 -4.72
C VAL A 136 7.63 19.71 -4.15
N PHE A 137 8.11 19.17 -3.04
CA PHE A 137 7.45 18.05 -2.35
C PHE A 137 6.69 18.50 -1.09
N GLN A 138 6.67 19.81 -0.84
CA GLN A 138 5.91 20.41 0.22
C GLN A 138 5.45 21.81 -0.21
N ALA A 139 4.14 22.08 -0.11
CA ALA A 139 3.56 23.38 -0.44
C ALA A 139 2.24 23.59 0.28
N LEU A 140 1.83 24.85 0.42
CA LEU A 140 0.45 25.16 0.79
C LEU A 140 -0.48 24.80 -0.38
N LYS A 141 -1.66 24.28 -0.08
CA LYS A 141 -2.64 23.88 -1.09
C LYS A 141 -2.91 24.97 -2.13
N LYS A 142 -3.06 26.23 -1.68
CA LYS A 142 -3.29 27.42 -2.54
C LYS A 142 -2.13 27.74 -3.52
N ASP A 143 -0.91 27.30 -3.18
CA ASP A 143 0.29 27.60 -3.97
C ASP A 143 0.53 26.55 -5.07
N ILE A 144 -0.28 25.50 -5.12
CA ILE A 144 -0.17 24.39 -6.07
C ILE A 144 -1.05 24.66 -7.29
N ASP A 145 -0.47 24.49 -8.49
CA ASP A 145 -1.19 24.59 -9.77
C ASP A 145 -1.88 23.26 -10.10
N TRP A 146 -3.02 23.03 -9.46
CA TRP A 146 -3.80 21.81 -9.64
C TRP A 146 -4.22 21.54 -11.08
N ASN A 147 -4.45 22.59 -11.87
CA ASN A 147 -4.83 22.41 -13.28
C ASN A 147 -3.70 21.80 -14.10
N LYS A 148 -2.45 22.22 -13.86
CA LYS A 148 -1.29 21.65 -14.56
C LYS A 148 -0.95 20.25 -14.08
N ILE A 149 -1.08 19.97 -12.77
CA ILE A 149 -0.85 18.63 -12.23
C ILE A 149 -1.84 17.64 -12.86
N HIS A 150 -3.13 17.95 -12.89
CA HIS A 150 -4.16 17.08 -13.46
C HIS A 150 -4.05 16.92 -14.99
N LEU A 151 -3.48 17.90 -15.70
CA LEU A 151 -3.30 17.85 -17.16
C LEU A 151 -1.95 17.27 -17.58
N SER A 152 -1.01 17.15 -16.66
CA SER A 152 0.33 16.63 -16.96
C SER A 152 0.24 15.20 -17.51
N GLY A 153 0.79 15.01 -18.70
CA GLY A 153 0.83 13.72 -19.36
C GLY A 153 -0.47 13.25 -20.03
N ALA A 154 -1.59 13.98 -19.90
CA ALA A 154 -2.87 13.56 -20.49
C ALA A 154 -2.76 13.21 -21.98
N LYS A 155 -2.08 14.05 -22.78
CA LYS A 155 -1.89 13.81 -24.22
C LYS A 155 -1.11 12.53 -24.52
N VAL A 156 -0.15 12.17 -23.69
CA VAL A 156 0.63 10.93 -23.86
C VAL A 156 -0.28 9.73 -23.63
N TYR A 157 -1.06 9.73 -22.55
CA TYR A 157 -2.00 8.64 -22.25
C TYR A 157 -3.15 8.56 -23.26
N GLU A 158 -3.70 9.69 -23.72
CA GLU A 158 -4.65 9.72 -24.84
C GLU A 158 -4.07 9.04 -26.08
N ARG A 159 -2.84 9.38 -26.44
CA ARG A 159 -2.14 8.82 -27.58
C ARG A 159 -1.89 7.32 -27.41
N VAL A 160 -1.46 6.88 -26.24
CA VAL A 160 -1.24 5.46 -25.95
C VAL A 160 -2.54 4.66 -26.07
N TRP A 161 -3.66 5.19 -25.54
CA TRP A 161 -4.97 4.55 -25.73
C TRP A 161 -5.35 4.42 -27.21
N GLU A 162 -5.20 5.50 -27.98
CA GLU A 162 -5.48 5.51 -29.42
C GLU A 162 -4.59 4.51 -30.18
N MET A 163 -3.30 4.47 -29.88
CA MET A 163 -2.39 3.48 -30.48
C MET A 163 -2.83 2.04 -30.21
N CYS A 164 -3.31 1.75 -28.99
CA CYS A 164 -3.83 0.43 -28.66
C CYS A 164 -5.12 0.08 -29.44
N MET A 165 -5.97 1.08 -29.72
CA MET A 165 -7.20 0.87 -30.51
C MET A 165 -6.90 0.69 -31.99
N GLU A 166 -5.92 1.40 -32.53
CA GLU A 166 -5.60 1.47 -33.95
C GLU A 166 -4.47 0.52 -34.38
N ASP A 167 -3.88 -0.23 -33.44
CA ASP A 167 -2.68 -1.06 -33.64
C ASP A 167 -1.50 -0.26 -34.25
N SER A 168 -1.41 1.03 -33.92
CA SER A 168 -0.36 1.90 -34.43
C SER A 168 0.94 1.80 -33.60
N VAL A 169 2.06 2.24 -34.20
CA VAL A 169 3.41 2.10 -33.61
C VAL A 169 3.73 3.31 -32.73
N PRO A 170 4.33 3.11 -31.53
CA PRO A 170 4.83 4.20 -30.69
C PRO A 170 5.88 5.08 -31.41
N ASN A 171 5.87 6.38 -31.14
CA ASN A 171 6.79 7.33 -31.76
C ASN A 171 8.13 7.43 -31.00
N ASP A 172 8.13 7.17 -29.71
CA ASP A 172 9.31 7.27 -28.85
C ASP A 172 9.35 6.15 -27.79
N GLU A 173 10.43 6.09 -27.02
CA GLU A 173 10.64 5.06 -26.00
C GLU A 173 9.67 5.17 -24.84
N HIS A 174 9.23 6.38 -24.46
CA HIS A 174 8.25 6.58 -23.38
C HIS A 174 6.87 6.07 -23.80
N GLU A 175 6.39 6.46 -25.00
CA GLU A 175 5.16 5.91 -25.57
C GLU A 175 5.23 4.38 -25.68
N LYS A 176 6.39 3.84 -26.06
CA LYS A 176 6.60 2.40 -26.19
C LYS A 176 6.47 1.65 -24.86
N VAL A 177 7.08 2.17 -23.78
CA VAL A 177 6.95 1.57 -22.44
C VAL A 177 5.48 1.56 -22.01
N LEU A 178 4.76 2.67 -22.18
CA LEU A 178 3.35 2.75 -21.81
C LEU A 178 2.48 1.82 -22.68
N PHE A 179 2.77 1.77 -23.99
CA PHE A 179 2.08 0.87 -24.93
C PHE A 179 2.35 -0.60 -24.60
N ASP A 180 3.59 -0.96 -24.29
CA ASP A 180 3.98 -2.32 -23.92
C ASP A 180 3.28 -2.79 -22.64
N ASN A 181 3.04 -1.88 -21.70
CA ASN A 181 2.24 -2.16 -20.50
C ASN A 181 0.76 -2.43 -20.82
N MET A 182 0.24 -1.94 -21.94
CA MET A 182 -1.14 -2.17 -22.42
C MET A 182 -1.28 -3.36 -23.39
N LYS A 183 -0.26 -4.20 -23.55
CA LYS A 183 -0.31 -5.34 -24.49
C LYS A 183 -1.46 -6.31 -24.22
N ASP A 184 -1.84 -6.50 -22.96
CA ASP A 184 -3.07 -7.21 -22.63
C ASP A 184 -4.29 -6.27 -22.74
N LYS A 185 -4.63 -5.91 -23.96
CA LYS A 185 -5.74 -5.01 -24.30
C LYS A 185 -7.05 -5.41 -23.62
N VAL A 186 -7.34 -6.69 -23.55
CA VAL A 186 -8.61 -7.20 -22.99
C VAL A 186 -8.72 -6.88 -21.51
N THR A 187 -7.65 -7.09 -20.75
CA THR A 187 -7.62 -6.78 -19.33
C THR A 187 -7.69 -5.27 -19.10
N TYR A 188 -6.93 -4.48 -19.87
CA TYR A 188 -6.95 -3.02 -19.73
C TYR A 188 -8.30 -2.41 -20.12
N PHE A 189 -8.93 -2.83 -21.20
CA PHE A 189 -10.26 -2.34 -21.56
C PHE A 189 -11.35 -2.75 -20.56
N LYS A 190 -11.25 -3.92 -19.95
CA LYS A 190 -12.15 -4.30 -18.86
C LYS A 190 -11.93 -3.45 -17.61
N LYS A 191 -10.67 -3.08 -17.33
CA LYS A 191 -10.30 -2.29 -16.15
C LYS A 191 -10.74 -0.84 -16.25
N PHE A 192 -10.53 -0.20 -17.41
CA PHE A 192 -10.75 1.24 -17.56
C PHE A 192 -12.04 1.56 -18.31
N GLU A 193 -12.65 0.61 -19.01
CA GLU A 193 -13.88 0.72 -19.79
C GLU A 193 -13.83 1.68 -20.98
N ASN A 194 -13.19 2.85 -20.84
CA ASN A 194 -13.06 3.88 -21.86
C ASN A 194 -11.77 4.70 -21.73
N LYS A 195 -11.48 5.52 -22.76
CA LYS A 195 -10.30 6.39 -22.84
C LYS A 195 -10.26 7.41 -21.70
N GLU A 196 -11.39 8.02 -21.36
CA GLU A 196 -11.46 9.06 -20.35
C GLU A 196 -11.06 8.52 -18.97
N ASN A 197 -11.57 7.35 -18.58
CA ASN A 197 -11.19 6.67 -17.36
C ASN A 197 -9.71 6.30 -17.35
N TYR A 198 -9.18 5.81 -18.48
CA TYR A 198 -7.75 5.49 -18.60
C TYR A 198 -6.87 6.72 -18.41
N VAL A 199 -7.17 7.80 -19.13
CA VAL A 199 -6.41 9.05 -19.02
C VAL A 199 -6.50 9.64 -17.62
N THR A 200 -7.71 9.75 -17.06
CA THR A 200 -7.93 10.30 -15.72
C THR A 200 -7.14 9.52 -14.66
N SER A 201 -7.16 8.19 -14.71
CA SER A 201 -6.46 7.36 -13.73
C SER A 201 -4.95 7.49 -13.80
N ASN A 202 -4.40 7.72 -14.99
CA ASN A 202 -2.95 7.81 -15.18
C ASN A 202 -2.42 9.24 -15.03
N THR A 203 -3.29 10.25 -15.07
CA THR A 203 -2.92 11.66 -14.90
C THR A 203 -3.40 12.26 -13.59
N ALA A 204 -4.33 11.61 -12.89
CA ALA A 204 -4.80 12.08 -11.60
C ALA A 204 -3.65 12.14 -10.59
N PHE A 205 -3.62 13.22 -9.81
CA PHE A 205 -2.75 13.30 -8.65
C PHE A 205 -3.28 12.37 -7.55
N TRP A 206 -2.46 11.44 -7.09
CA TRP A 206 -2.83 10.52 -6.02
C TRP A 206 -1.60 10.06 -5.22
N GLY A 207 -1.86 9.61 -3.99
CA GLY A 207 -0.92 8.87 -3.15
C GLY A 207 -1.50 7.50 -2.79
N TYR A 208 -0.64 6.54 -2.53
CA TYR A 208 -1.06 5.24 -2.01
C TYR A 208 -1.71 5.38 -0.62
N ALA A 209 -1.21 6.32 0.18
CA ALA A 209 -1.77 6.67 1.48
C ALA A 209 -2.03 8.18 1.60
N PHE A 210 -2.99 8.52 2.43
CA PHE A 210 -3.30 9.88 2.85
C PHE A 210 -3.35 9.94 4.37
N VAL A 211 -2.74 10.99 4.96
CA VAL A 211 -2.71 11.21 6.42
C VAL A 211 -3.09 12.64 6.73
N SER A 212 -3.97 12.83 7.70
CA SER A 212 -4.26 14.14 8.28
C SER A 212 -4.63 14.03 9.77
N ASP A 213 -4.64 15.15 10.48
CA ASP A 213 -5.11 15.23 11.88
C ASP A 213 -6.57 14.76 12.03
N ILE A 214 -7.37 14.88 10.98
CA ILE A 214 -8.82 14.58 11.01
C ILE A 214 -9.08 13.13 10.68
N THR A 215 -8.44 12.61 9.63
CA THR A 215 -8.74 11.28 9.10
C THR A 215 -7.84 10.19 9.68
N GLY A 216 -6.70 10.55 10.26
CA GLY A 216 -5.65 9.58 10.54
C GLY A 216 -5.07 9.01 9.25
N TRP A 217 -4.64 7.75 9.29
CA TRP A 217 -4.12 7.01 8.15
C TRP A 217 -5.24 6.36 7.33
N LEU A 218 -5.23 6.64 6.03
CA LEU A 218 -6.06 5.96 5.03
C LEU A 218 -5.16 5.49 3.90
N ASP A 219 -5.40 4.32 3.34
CA ASP A 219 -4.60 3.76 2.26
C ASP A 219 -5.45 3.02 1.21
N ALA A 220 -4.84 2.78 0.06
CA ALA A 220 -5.48 2.12 -1.07
C ALA A 220 -5.76 0.61 -0.82
N GLU A 221 -5.17 -0.01 0.21
CA GLU A 221 -5.44 -1.41 0.55
C GLU A 221 -6.84 -1.60 1.15
N SER A 222 -7.35 -0.57 1.84
CA SER A 222 -8.67 -0.59 2.46
C SER A 222 -9.82 -0.43 1.46
N GLU A 223 -9.52 -0.08 0.20
CA GLU A 223 -10.51 0.14 -0.84
C GLU A 223 -10.67 -1.10 -1.71
N GLU A 224 -11.91 -1.58 -1.87
CA GLU A 224 -12.23 -2.70 -2.77
C GLU A 224 -11.86 -2.41 -4.24
N ASN A 225 -11.76 -1.12 -4.59
CA ASN A 225 -11.41 -0.66 -5.93
C ASN A 225 -10.33 0.42 -5.90
N GLN A 226 -9.07 0.00 -6.06
CA GLN A 226 -7.91 0.90 -6.18
C GLN A 226 -8.08 1.95 -7.28
N PHE A 227 -8.81 1.63 -8.34
CA PHE A 227 -9.11 2.57 -9.41
C PHE A 227 -9.93 3.76 -8.91
N THR A 228 -10.96 3.51 -8.11
CA THR A 228 -11.77 4.54 -7.48
C THR A 228 -10.93 5.43 -6.56
N TRP A 229 -10.02 4.84 -5.77
CA TRP A 229 -9.07 5.58 -4.95
C TRP A 229 -8.22 6.54 -5.79
N MET A 230 -7.54 6.03 -6.81
CA MET A 230 -6.66 6.82 -7.67
C MET A 230 -7.40 7.95 -8.39
N SER A 231 -8.54 7.66 -9.00
CA SER A 231 -9.29 8.62 -9.81
C SER A 231 -9.94 9.73 -8.99
N ASN A 232 -10.36 9.44 -7.76
CA ASN A 232 -11.08 10.38 -6.91
C ASN A 232 -10.24 10.95 -5.77
N PHE A 233 -8.95 10.61 -5.68
CA PHE A 233 -8.07 11.00 -4.57
C PHE A 233 -8.12 12.51 -4.28
N TYR A 234 -7.99 13.34 -5.32
CA TYR A 234 -8.05 14.78 -5.19
C TYR A 234 -9.41 15.25 -4.66
N ASP A 235 -10.49 14.78 -5.25
CA ASP A 235 -11.86 15.20 -4.87
C ASP A 235 -12.23 14.77 -3.44
N ILE A 236 -11.78 13.60 -3.01
CA ILE A 236 -12.07 13.05 -1.69
C ILE A 236 -11.21 13.72 -0.62
N PHE A 237 -9.89 13.81 -0.81
CA PHE A 237 -8.96 14.14 0.25
C PHE A 237 -8.42 15.57 0.19
N ILE A 238 -8.31 16.16 -0.98
CA ILE A 238 -7.58 17.44 -1.17
C ILE A 238 -8.52 18.61 -1.39
N LYS A 239 -9.50 18.45 -2.25
CA LYS A 239 -10.36 19.54 -2.75
C LYS A 239 -10.98 20.40 -1.64
N ASN A 240 -11.49 19.75 -0.60
CA ASN A 240 -12.20 20.40 0.50
C ASN A 240 -11.31 20.83 1.67
N LEU A 241 -9.99 20.59 1.60
CA LEU A 241 -9.06 21.10 2.61
C LEU A 241 -8.99 22.64 2.56
N PRO A 242 -8.75 23.29 3.69
CA PRO A 242 -8.47 24.73 3.72
C PRO A 242 -7.31 25.11 2.78
N GLU A 243 -7.38 26.28 2.15
CA GLU A 243 -6.36 26.75 1.21
C GLU A 243 -4.96 26.91 1.82
N ASN A 244 -4.88 27.15 3.12
CA ASN A 244 -3.62 27.25 3.86
C ASN A 244 -3.10 25.92 4.42
N THR A 245 -3.75 24.79 4.10
CA THR A 245 -3.27 23.48 4.51
C THR A 245 -1.91 23.18 3.85
N LEU A 246 -0.93 22.83 4.66
CA LEU A 246 0.36 22.35 4.17
C LEU A 246 0.19 20.90 3.69
N LEU A 247 0.57 20.64 2.45
CA LEU A 247 0.61 19.31 1.83
C LEU A 247 2.06 18.88 1.68
N THR A 248 2.36 17.65 2.07
CA THR A 248 3.71 17.07 1.98
C THR A 248 3.66 15.70 1.33
N ILE A 249 4.58 15.44 0.41
CA ILE A 249 4.74 14.15 -0.25
C ILE A 249 5.90 13.41 0.41
N TYR A 250 5.62 12.25 0.98
CA TYR A 250 6.64 11.34 1.48
C TYR A 250 6.72 10.08 0.64
N GLU A 251 7.94 9.62 0.43
CA GLU A 251 8.26 8.29 -0.10
C GLU A 251 8.51 7.37 1.08
N CYS A 252 7.66 6.35 1.22
CA CYS A 252 7.68 5.42 2.33
C CYS A 252 8.13 4.03 1.87
N ARG A 253 8.72 3.26 2.80
CA ARG A 253 9.05 1.85 2.65
C ARG A 253 8.33 1.06 3.74
N LYS A 254 7.68 -0.06 3.34
CA LYS A 254 7.11 -1.04 4.29
C LYS A 254 8.19 -1.83 5.00
#